data_c6d1c8ef1bdf15ff8dce1273af10e4c3
#
_entry.id   c6d1c8ef1bdf15ff8dce1273af10e4c3
#
_cell.length_a   1.000
_cell.length_b   1.000
_cell.length_c   1.000
_cell.angle_alpha   90.00
_cell.angle_beta   90.00
_cell.angle_gamma   90.00
#
_symmetry.space_group_name_H-M   'P 1'
#
loop_
_entity.id
_entity.type
_entity.pdbx_description
1 polymer ?
#
loop_
_entity_poly.entity_id
_entity_poly.type
_entity_poly.pdbx_seq_one_letter_code
_entity_poly.pdbx_strand_id
1 'polypeptide(L)'
;GSKIHKDDIEFLLKEAKKELILNDKNQSIIHIFNYNYIVDGKTFVEEPIGVYADSLTHEMTFITTQKNNLKNIKQAFIDCDIEIERFISRTFSLGVELLNDKELQFGSVLIDLEFEKISLGLFKNLALVYSITFPMGINHITKDISKVCSLNLDESKNIINNIDFSFQNNQNIFDENNYLKSTYFVNSSFRKISKDLILNVIKARLDEIIDTLNKQLIAPGFNLTSGISFVLKGGLNLYNIEKYFINFFGPNLKRIEKNNIEKDKDFEKNFDSCLGAIEIIKDGWETEAIPETSGKAIEKIGFFSRIFGAH
;
A
#
# COMPACT_ATOMS: atom_id res chain seq x y z
N GLY A 1 -26.78 3.21 -31.86
CA GLY A 1 -25.62 3.80 -31.18
C GLY A 1 -25.60 5.31 -31.28
N SER A 2 -25.30 5.98 -30.18
CA SER A 2 -25.03 7.40 -30.13
C SER A 2 -23.53 7.65 -30.01
N LYS A 3 -23.11 8.86 -30.41
CA LYS A 3 -21.71 9.26 -30.24
C LYS A 3 -21.45 9.60 -28.78
N ILE A 4 -20.41 9.03 -28.19
CA ILE A 4 -19.99 9.33 -26.80
C ILE A 4 -19.42 10.76 -26.74
N HIS A 5 -19.95 11.57 -25.83
CA HIS A 5 -19.51 12.92 -25.54
C HIS A 5 -18.89 13.00 -24.13
N LYS A 6 -18.14 14.04 -23.88
CA LYS A 6 -17.57 14.30 -22.54
C LYS A 6 -18.63 14.35 -21.44
N ASP A 7 -19.78 14.91 -21.75
CA ASP A 7 -20.92 15.02 -20.83
C ASP A 7 -21.45 13.64 -20.36
N ASP A 8 -21.33 12.60 -21.20
CA ASP A 8 -21.74 11.24 -20.83
C ASP A 8 -20.80 10.67 -19.76
N ILE A 9 -19.49 10.90 -19.91
CA ILE A 9 -18.48 10.48 -18.93
C ILE A 9 -18.65 11.24 -17.60
N GLU A 10 -18.85 12.56 -17.67
CA GLU A 10 -19.12 13.38 -16.49
C GLU A 10 -20.42 12.99 -15.78
N PHE A 11 -21.44 12.58 -16.55
CA PHE A 11 -22.70 12.09 -15.99
C PHE A 11 -22.47 10.80 -15.18
N LEU A 12 -21.74 9.82 -15.74
CA LEU A 12 -21.42 8.57 -15.05
C LEU A 12 -20.63 8.83 -13.75
N LEU A 13 -19.66 9.75 -13.78
CA LEU A 13 -18.91 10.13 -12.59
C LEU A 13 -19.79 10.77 -11.51
N LYS A 14 -20.71 11.66 -11.91
CA LYS A 14 -21.66 12.32 -10.99
C LYS A 14 -22.61 11.30 -10.34
N GLU A 15 -23.15 10.36 -11.12
CA GLU A 15 -24.04 9.32 -10.59
C GLU A 15 -23.30 8.37 -9.65
N ALA A 16 -22.06 7.95 -9.97
CA ALA A 16 -21.24 7.12 -9.09
C ALA A 16 -20.92 7.83 -7.76
N LYS A 17 -20.55 9.11 -7.78
CA LYS A 17 -20.35 9.92 -6.56
C LYS A 17 -21.62 10.00 -5.71
N LYS A 18 -22.78 10.20 -6.36
CA LYS A 18 -24.08 10.29 -5.68
C LYS A 18 -24.46 8.97 -5.03
N GLU A 19 -24.29 7.86 -5.72
CA GLU A 19 -24.57 6.52 -5.20
C GLU A 19 -23.70 6.20 -3.98
N LEU A 20 -22.39 6.50 -4.05
CA LEU A 20 -21.47 6.30 -2.95
C LEU A 20 -21.91 7.11 -1.70
N ILE A 21 -22.30 8.37 -1.87
CA ILE A 21 -22.75 9.24 -0.76
C ILE A 21 -24.11 8.76 -0.19
N LEU A 22 -24.98 8.21 -1.04
CA LEU A 22 -26.28 7.66 -0.60
C LEU A 22 -26.07 6.39 0.24
N ASN A 23 -25.10 5.54 -0.14
CA ASN A 23 -24.79 4.30 0.58
C ASN A 23 -24.13 4.56 1.94
N ASP A 24 -23.25 5.55 2.04
CA ASP A 24 -22.66 5.96 3.33
C ASP A 24 -22.41 7.48 3.39
N LYS A 25 -23.32 8.20 4.03
CA LYS A 25 -23.25 9.65 4.21
C LYS A 25 -22.07 10.13 5.07
N ASN A 26 -21.46 9.22 5.84
CA ASN A 26 -20.35 9.53 6.73
C ASN A 26 -18.99 9.44 6.05
N GLN A 27 -18.92 8.97 4.81
CA GLN A 27 -17.70 8.91 4.02
C GLN A 27 -17.40 10.23 3.30
N SER A 28 -16.12 10.53 3.21
CA SER A 28 -15.57 11.56 2.32
C SER A 28 -14.64 10.92 1.30
N ILE A 29 -14.74 11.36 0.07
CA ILE A 29 -13.85 10.92 -1.02
C ILE A 29 -12.53 11.67 -0.88
N ILE A 30 -11.42 10.92 -0.86
CA ILE A 30 -10.04 11.45 -0.86
C ILE A 30 -9.48 11.42 -2.28
N HIS A 31 -9.70 10.30 -3.01
CA HIS A 31 -9.23 10.13 -4.37
C HIS A 31 -10.30 9.48 -5.24
N ILE A 32 -10.24 9.81 -6.52
CA ILE A 32 -11.02 9.19 -7.57
C ILE A 32 -10.05 8.78 -8.68
N PHE A 33 -10.04 7.50 -9.01
CA PHE A 33 -9.20 6.97 -10.08
C PHE A 33 -10.07 6.42 -11.18
N ASN A 34 -9.87 6.94 -12.39
CA ASN A 34 -10.42 6.37 -13.61
C ASN A 34 -9.55 5.17 -13.98
N TYR A 35 -10.17 4.02 -14.16
CA TYR A 35 -9.44 2.79 -14.38
C TYR A 35 -9.59 2.30 -15.83
N ASN A 36 -10.82 2.12 -16.28
CA ASN A 36 -11.15 1.69 -17.64
C ASN A 36 -12.50 2.22 -18.07
N TYR A 37 -12.71 2.22 -19.38
CA TYR A 37 -14.02 2.35 -20.01
C TYR A 37 -14.34 1.06 -20.77
N ILE A 38 -15.60 0.63 -20.75
CA ILE A 38 -16.08 -0.50 -21.54
C ILE A 38 -17.16 0.03 -22.49
N VAL A 39 -16.88 -0.07 -23.76
CA VAL A 39 -17.77 0.39 -24.86
C VAL A 39 -18.17 -0.83 -25.67
N ASP A 40 -19.45 -1.18 -25.66
CA ASP A 40 -20.01 -2.37 -26.34
C ASP A 40 -19.19 -3.65 -26.09
N GLY A 41 -18.76 -3.83 -24.80
CA GLY A 41 -17.98 -4.98 -24.35
C GLY A 41 -16.48 -4.92 -24.68
N LYS A 42 -15.97 -3.83 -25.26
CA LYS A 42 -14.53 -3.62 -25.53
C LYS A 42 -13.95 -2.65 -24.50
N THR A 43 -12.79 -2.99 -23.94
CA THR A 43 -12.11 -2.17 -22.95
C THR A 43 -11.25 -1.10 -23.60
N PHE A 44 -11.35 0.12 -23.09
CA PHE A 44 -10.54 1.29 -23.42
C PHE A 44 -9.88 1.81 -22.16
N VAL A 45 -8.62 2.21 -22.24
CA VAL A 45 -7.90 2.87 -21.12
C VAL A 45 -8.12 4.38 -21.18
N GLU A 46 -8.17 4.94 -22.39
CA GLU A 46 -8.41 6.36 -22.64
C GLU A 46 -9.91 6.65 -22.78
N GLU A 47 -10.30 7.93 -22.60
CA GLU A 47 -11.67 8.38 -22.75
C GLU A 47 -12.17 8.09 -24.18
N PRO A 48 -13.23 7.31 -24.36
CA PRO A 48 -13.72 6.91 -25.68
C PRO A 48 -14.57 8.01 -26.34
N ILE A 49 -14.18 9.28 -26.21
CA ILE A 49 -14.90 10.40 -26.77
C ILE A 49 -14.91 10.32 -28.30
N GLY A 50 -16.09 10.47 -28.88
CA GLY A 50 -16.25 10.41 -30.33
C GLY A 50 -16.56 9.03 -30.91
N VAL A 51 -16.47 7.97 -30.11
CA VAL A 51 -16.81 6.61 -30.46
C VAL A 51 -18.35 6.48 -30.49
N TYR A 52 -18.92 5.78 -31.48
CA TYR A 52 -20.34 5.43 -31.50
C TYR A 52 -20.57 4.13 -30.73
N ALA A 53 -21.54 4.12 -29.82
CA ALA A 53 -21.80 2.98 -28.94
C ALA A 53 -23.29 2.88 -28.56
N ASP A 54 -23.69 1.66 -28.22
CA ASP A 54 -24.97 1.37 -27.59
C ASP A 54 -24.87 1.32 -26.09
N SER A 55 -23.66 1.00 -25.55
CA SER A 55 -23.40 0.93 -24.10
C SER A 55 -22.04 1.53 -23.74
N LEU A 56 -22.01 2.28 -22.64
CA LEU A 56 -20.80 2.81 -22.02
C LEU A 56 -20.81 2.47 -20.53
N THR A 57 -19.74 1.82 -20.08
CA THR A 57 -19.47 1.61 -18.65
C THR A 57 -18.15 2.29 -18.28
N HIS A 58 -18.11 2.93 -17.13
CA HIS A 58 -16.92 3.57 -16.61
C HIS A 58 -16.51 2.88 -15.29
N GLU A 59 -15.36 2.23 -15.27
CA GLU A 59 -14.79 1.60 -14.09
C GLU A 59 -13.97 2.62 -13.31
N MET A 60 -14.35 2.88 -12.07
CA MET A 60 -13.72 3.87 -11.20
C MET A 60 -13.43 3.31 -9.82
N THR A 61 -12.36 3.80 -9.19
CA THR A 61 -12.05 3.52 -7.79
C THR A 61 -12.16 4.79 -6.96
N PHE A 62 -12.94 4.73 -5.88
CA PHE A 62 -13.05 5.80 -4.89
C PHE A 62 -12.29 5.40 -3.63
N ILE A 63 -11.29 6.16 -3.25
CA ILE A 63 -10.66 6.04 -1.93
C ILE A 63 -11.38 6.96 -0.97
N THR A 64 -11.95 6.39 0.08
CA THR A 64 -12.77 7.10 1.04
C THR A 64 -12.24 6.99 2.47
N THR A 65 -12.64 7.92 3.31
CA THR A 65 -12.43 7.86 4.75
C THR A 65 -13.60 8.52 5.49
N GLN A 66 -13.75 8.22 6.78
CA GLN A 66 -14.79 8.82 7.59
C GLN A 66 -14.61 10.34 7.72
N LYS A 67 -15.69 11.11 7.51
CA LYS A 67 -15.68 12.58 7.61
C LYS A 67 -15.12 13.08 8.93
N ASN A 68 -15.45 12.41 10.04
CA ASN A 68 -14.99 12.82 11.36
C ASN A 68 -13.48 12.70 11.52
N ASN A 69 -12.85 11.70 10.89
CA ASN A 69 -11.39 11.56 10.91
C ASN A 69 -10.72 12.76 10.22
N LEU A 70 -11.24 13.15 9.05
CA LEU A 70 -10.73 14.33 8.33
C LEU A 70 -10.95 15.62 9.12
N LYS A 71 -12.12 15.79 9.76
CA LYS A 71 -12.41 16.95 10.58
C LYS A 71 -11.45 17.05 11.78
N ASN A 72 -11.22 15.94 12.47
CA ASN A 72 -10.30 15.90 13.62
C ASN A 72 -8.87 16.24 13.20
N ILE A 73 -8.39 15.69 12.07
CA ILE A 73 -7.08 16.02 11.55
C ILE A 73 -6.99 17.49 11.15
N LYS A 74 -7.99 18.00 10.39
CA LYS A 74 -8.03 19.42 10.02
C LYS A 74 -7.99 20.33 11.24
N GLN A 75 -8.79 20.03 12.27
CA GLN A 75 -8.82 20.84 13.48
C GLN A 75 -7.46 20.89 14.18
N ALA A 76 -6.80 19.72 14.31
CA ALA A 76 -5.48 19.66 14.93
C ALA A 76 -4.42 20.52 14.21
N PHE A 77 -4.49 20.63 12.88
CA PHE A 77 -3.59 21.50 12.11
C PHE A 77 -4.00 22.99 12.21
N ILE A 78 -5.31 23.28 12.18
CA ILE A 78 -5.82 24.65 12.37
C ILE A 78 -5.39 25.20 13.75
N ASP A 79 -5.42 24.38 14.78
CA ASP A 79 -4.98 24.76 16.14
C ASP A 79 -3.46 25.08 16.20
N CYS A 80 -2.71 24.71 15.16
CA CYS A 80 -1.30 25.05 14.96
C CYS A 80 -1.08 26.14 13.89
N ASP A 81 -2.12 26.85 13.48
CA ASP A 81 -2.10 27.86 12.40
C ASP A 81 -1.63 27.29 11.04
N ILE A 82 -1.92 26.00 10.77
CA ILE A 82 -1.58 25.34 9.51
C ILE A 82 -2.88 24.98 8.77
N GLU A 83 -3.01 25.44 7.53
CA GLU A 83 -4.12 25.06 6.66
C GLU A 83 -3.77 23.78 5.87
N ILE A 84 -4.71 22.81 5.87
CA ILE A 84 -4.60 21.60 5.04
C ILE A 84 -5.31 21.87 3.71
N GLU A 85 -4.55 21.89 2.63
CA GLU A 85 -5.11 22.04 1.29
C GLU A 85 -5.77 20.75 0.81
N ARG A 86 -5.07 19.61 0.94
CA ARG A 86 -5.54 18.31 0.44
C ARG A 86 -5.10 17.15 1.33
N PHE A 87 -5.83 16.04 1.22
CA PHE A 87 -5.46 14.76 1.81
C PHE A 87 -5.02 13.78 0.71
N ILE A 88 -3.91 13.11 0.92
CA ILE A 88 -3.36 12.14 -0.02
C ILE A 88 -3.24 10.79 0.69
N SER A 89 -3.74 9.73 0.07
CA SER A 89 -3.59 8.36 0.58
C SER A 89 -2.10 7.97 0.61
N ARG A 90 -1.64 7.47 1.75
CA ARG A 90 -0.26 6.96 1.89
C ARG A 90 0.05 5.87 0.87
N THR A 91 -0.86 4.93 0.65
CA THR A 91 -0.66 3.84 -0.31
C THR A 91 -0.49 4.38 -1.72
N PHE A 92 -1.27 5.40 -2.10
CA PHE A 92 -1.15 6.04 -3.40
C PHE A 92 0.20 6.76 -3.56
N SER A 93 0.57 7.60 -2.61
CA SER A 93 1.84 8.32 -2.66
C SER A 93 3.06 7.39 -2.63
N LEU A 94 3.00 6.31 -1.86
CA LEU A 94 4.06 5.29 -1.91
C LEU A 94 4.15 4.59 -3.26
N GLY A 95 3.02 4.32 -3.91
CA GLY A 95 3.01 3.74 -5.25
C GLY A 95 3.71 4.66 -6.26
N VAL A 96 3.42 5.95 -6.21
CA VAL A 96 4.07 6.95 -7.10
C VAL A 96 5.57 7.04 -6.87
N GLU A 97 6.03 6.98 -5.61
CA GLU A 97 7.46 7.05 -5.27
C GLU A 97 8.24 5.78 -5.63
N LEU A 98 7.60 4.60 -5.45
CA LEU A 98 8.33 3.33 -5.40
C LEU A 98 8.16 2.46 -6.65
N LEU A 99 7.10 2.68 -7.42
CA LEU A 99 6.80 1.91 -8.63
C LEU A 99 7.28 2.68 -9.87
N ASN A 100 7.82 1.95 -10.83
CA ASN A 100 8.15 2.57 -12.12
C ASN A 100 6.92 2.61 -13.03
N ASP A 101 7.02 3.38 -14.14
CA ASP A 101 5.92 3.58 -15.09
C ASP A 101 5.33 2.27 -15.62
N LYS A 102 6.18 1.26 -15.87
CA LYS A 102 5.72 -0.05 -16.35
C LYS A 102 4.91 -0.78 -15.28
N GLU A 103 5.33 -0.71 -14.03
CA GLU A 103 4.62 -1.30 -12.90
C GLU A 103 3.29 -0.61 -12.65
N LEU A 104 3.24 0.71 -12.77
CA LEU A 104 2.00 1.49 -12.67
C LEU A 104 1.06 1.20 -13.85
N GLN A 105 1.59 1.04 -15.06
CA GLN A 105 0.80 0.82 -16.27
C GLN A 105 0.29 -0.61 -16.39
N PHE A 106 1.19 -1.61 -16.28
CA PHE A 106 0.84 -3.00 -16.58
C PHE A 106 0.29 -3.79 -15.40
N GLY A 107 0.52 -3.30 -14.20
CA GLY A 107 0.01 -3.86 -12.97
C GLY A 107 1.09 -4.23 -11.97
N SER A 108 0.86 -3.81 -10.73
CA SER A 108 1.71 -4.16 -9.60
C SER A 108 0.93 -4.19 -8.30
N VAL A 109 1.42 -4.98 -7.37
CA VAL A 109 0.93 -5.06 -5.98
C VAL A 109 2.00 -4.49 -5.06
N LEU A 110 1.71 -3.39 -4.40
CA LEU A 110 2.55 -2.82 -3.35
C LEU A 110 2.08 -3.34 -1.99
N ILE A 111 3.00 -3.96 -1.25
CA ILE A 111 2.81 -4.40 0.14
C ILE A 111 3.70 -3.52 1.02
N ASP A 112 3.09 -2.68 1.86
CA ASP A 112 3.80 -1.85 2.83
C ASP A 112 3.71 -2.50 4.21
N LEU A 113 4.80 -3.15 4.62
CA LEU A 113 4.92 -3.90 5.88
C LEU A 113 5.46 -2.98 6.97
N GLU A 114 4.57 -2.40 7.76
CA GLU A 114 4.90 -1.50 8.85
C GLU A 114 4.93 -2.20 10.22
N PHE A 115 5.26 -1.45 11.24
CA PHE A 115 5.36 -1.97 12.60
C PHE A 115 4.01 -2.44 13.17
N GLU A 116 2.93 -1.64 13.05
CA GLU A 116 1.62 -1.96 13.61
C GLU A 116 0.57 -2.37 12.56
N LYS A 117 0.83 -2.10 11.29
CA LYS A 117 -0.14 -2.34 10.20
C LYS A 117 0.54 -2.80 8.93
N ILE A 118 -0.26 -3.38 8.03
CA ILE A 118 0.14 -3.71 6.67
C ILE A 118 -0.86 -3.05 5.73
N SER A 119 -0.34 -2.36 4.73
CA SER A 119 -1.16 -1.80 3.65
C SER A 119 -0.87 -2.53 2.34
N LEU A 120 -1.92 -2.77 1.58
CA LEU A 120 -1.85 -3.35 0.24
C LEU A 120 -2.46 -2.35 -0.75
N GLY A 121 -1.75 -2.11 -1.85
CA GLY A 121 -2.22 -1.32 -2.99
C GLY A 121 -2.06 -2.10 -4.28
N LEU A 122 -3.11 -2.16 -5.08
CA LEU A 122 -3.07 -2.70 -6.44
C LEU A 122 -3.10 -1.53 -7.41
N PHE A 123 -2.08 -1.46 -8.26
CA PHE A 123 -1.93 -0.42 -9.29
C PHE A 123 -2.07 -1.04 -10.67
N LYS A 124 -2.78 -0.39 -11.56
CA LYS A 124 -2.90 -0.75 -12.98
C LYS A 124 -3.44 0.43 -13.77
N ASN A 125 -3.03 0.58 -15.03
CA ASN A 125 -3.42 1.69 -15.89
C ASN A 125 -3.19 3.06 -15.22
N LEU A 126 -2.06 3.21 -14.52
CA LEU A 126 -1.67 4.40 -13.75
C LEU A 126 -2.63 4.77 -12.59
N ALA A 127 -3.54 3.89 -12.22
CA ALA A 127 -4.53 4.10 -11.17
C ALA A 127 -4.29 3.20 -9.97
N LEU A 128 -4.61 3.68 -8.76
CA LEU A 128 -4.76 2.85 -7.58
C LEU A 128 -6.13 2.18 -7.64
N VAL A 129 -6.16 0.93 -8.12
CA VAL A 129 -7.39 0.19 -8.40
C VAL A 129 -8.03 -0.37 -7.14
N TYR A 130 -7.19 -0.75 -6.16
CA TYR A 130 -7.64 -1.29 -4.89
C TYR A 130 -6.65 -0.93 -3.78
N SER A 131 -7.15 -0.64 -2.58
CA SER A 131 -6.32 -0.39 -1.42
C SER A 131 -7.02 -0.87 -0.15
N ILE A 132 -6.25 -1.52 0.72
CA ILE A 132 -6.72 -1.94 2.04
C ILE A 132 -5.57 -1.87 3.05
N THR A 133 -5.93 -1.61 4.31
CA THR A 133 -4.97 -1.61 5.43
C THR A 133 -5.50 -2.49 6.54
N PHE A 134 -4.63 -3.34 7.08
CA PHE A 134 -4.90 -4.23 8.20
C PHE A 134 -4.16 -3.76 9.43
N PRO A 135 -4.78 -3.78 10.62
CA PRO A 135 -4.12 -3.45 11.89
C PRO A 135 -3.27 -4.65 12.39
N MET A 136 -2.42 -5.16 11.52
CA MET A 136 -1.52 -6.30 11.77
C MET A 136 -0.17 -6.02 11.13
N GLY A 137 0.88 -5.86 11.90
CA GLY A 137 2.24 -5.56 11.44
C GLY A 137 3.29 -6.38 12.17
N ILE A 138 4.55 -6.01 11.99
CA ILE A 138 5.72 -6.72 12.55
C ILE A 138 5.66 -6.82 14.07
N ASN A 139 5.10 -5.81 14.75
CA ASN A 139 4.96 -5.82 16.20
C ASN A 139 4.10 -6.99 16.72
N HIS A 140 3.20 -7.53 15.91
CA HIS A 140 2.44 -8.71 16.29
C HIS A 140 3.33 -9.94 16.43
N ILE A 141 4.35 -10.10 15.56
CA ILE A 141 5.35 -11.17 15.69
C ILE A 141 6.11 -11.00 17.01
N THR A 142 6.52 -9.78 17.32
CA THR A 142 7.21 -9.45 18.60
C THR A 142 6.35 -9.80 19.82
N LYS A 143 5.06 -9.42 19.78
CA LYS A 143 4.09 -9.71 20.85
C LYS A 143 3.84 -11.22 20.99
N ASP A 144 3.79 -11.96 19.89
CA ASP A 144 3.59 -13.42 19.91
C ASP A 144 4.79 -14.13 20.55
N ILE A 145 6.02 -13.77 20.16
CA ILE A 145 7.24 -14.30 20.79
C ILE A 145 7.24 -13.98 22.28
N SER A 146 6.98 -12.73 22.66
CA SER A 146 6.91 -12.29 24.05
C SER A 146 5.93 -13.14 24.85
N LYS A 147 4.72 -13.36 24.33
CA LYS A 147 3.66 -14.10 25.00
C LYS A 147 3.96 -15.60 25.09
N VAL A 148 4.31 -16.22 23.96
CA VAL A 148 4.52 -17.68 23.89
C VAL A 148 5.80 -18.09 24.61
N CYS A 149 6.86 -17.32 24.45
CA CYS A 149 8.15 -17.58 25.10
C CYS A 149 8.27 -16.94 26.49
N SER A 150 7.24 -16.21 26.96
CA SER A 150 7.25 -15.43 28.21
C SER A 150 8.48 -14.52 28.36
N LEU A 151 8.94 -13.93 27.27
CA LEU A 151 9.99 -12.93 27.23
C LEU A 151 9.40 -11.53 27.33
N ASN A 152 10.19 -10.53 27.74
CA ASN A 152 9.71 -9.17 27.63
C ASN A 152 9.73 -8.70 26.16
N LEU A 153 9.09 -7.55 25.88
CA LEU A 153 8.99 -7.03 24.52
C LEU A 153 10.33 -6.65 23.91
N ASP A 154 11.26 -6.11 24.70
CA ASP A 154 12.58 -5.69 24.21
C ASP A 154 13.44 -6.91 23.84
N GLU A 155 13.39 -7.97 24.65
CA GLU A 155 14.05 -9.25 24.35
C GLU A 155 13.49 -9.86 23.05
N SER A 156 12.17 -9.87 22.92
CA SER A 156 11.49 -10.37 21.73
C SER A 156 11.80 -9.54 20.48
N LYS A 157 11.88 -8.21 20.61
CA LYS A 157 12.30 -7.30 19.55
C LYS A 157 13.76 -7.54 19.16
N ASN A 158 14.62 -7.79 20.12
CA ASN A 158 16.03 -8.13 19.86
C ASN A 158 16.14 -9.44 19.07
N ILE A 159 15.32 -10.45 19.37
CA ILE A 159 15.27 -11.70 18.59
C ILE A 159 14.86 -11.38 17.14
N ILE A 160 13.79 -10.64 16.93
CA ILE A 160 13.29 -10.29 15.59
C ILE A 160 14.34 -9.54 14.76
N ASN A 161 15.08 -8.61 15.38
CA ASN A 161 16.12 -7.83 14.71
C ASN A 161 17.34 -8.65 14.28
N ASN A 162 17.53 -9.84 14.87
CA ASN A 162 18.69 -10.67 14.61
C ASN A 162 18.36 -11.98 13.88
N ILE A 163 17.08 -12.28 13.63
CA ILE A 163 16.67 -13.50 12.95
C ILE A 163 16.84 -13.38 11.44
N ASP A 164 17.25 -14.45 10.81
CA ASP A 164 17.20 -14.63 9.37
C ASP A 164 15.84 -15.23 8.97
N PHE A 165 15.01 -14.45 8.30
CA PHE A 165 13.67 -14.84 7.86
C PHE A 165 13.65 -15.80 6.67
N SER A 166 14.83 -16.13 6.08
CA SER A 166 14.96 -17.30 5.21
C SER A 166 14.87 -18.62 5.99
N PHE A 167 15.01 -18.56 7.32
CA PHE A 167 15.03 -19.69 8.26
C PHE A 167 16.16 -20.69 8.03
N GLN A 168 17.13 -20.37 7.18
CA GLN A 168 18.24 -21.27 6.85
C GLN A 168 19.41 -21.15 7.82
N ASN A 169 19.75 -19.94 8.26
CA ASN A 169 20.94 -19.68 9.06
C ASN A 169 20.68 -18.74 10.24
N ASN A 170 20.39 -19.33 11.41
CA ASN A 170 20.11 -18.60 12.64
C ASN A 170 21.05 -18.96 13.80
N GLN A 171 22.30 -19.35 13.48
CA GLN A 171 23.31 -19.73 14.50
C GLN A 171 23.75 -18.56 15.39
N ASN A 172 23.55 -17.34 14.94
CA ASN A 172 23.83 -16.13 15.75
C ASN A 172 22.91 -16.02 16.97
N ILE A 173 21.68 -16.53 16.91
CA ILE A 173 20.64 -16.44 17.95
C ILE A 173 20.61 -17.69 18.82
N PHE A 174 20.86 -18.86 18.25
CA PHE A 174 20.74 -20.14 18.92
C PHE A 174 22.13 -20.75 19.22
N ASP A 175 22.21 -21.50 20.32
CA ASP A 175 23.38 -22.26 20.69
C ASP A 175 23.50 -23.59 19.89
N GLU A 176 24.56 -24.34 20.17
CA GLU A 176 24.85 -25.63 19.50
C GLU A 176 23.74 -26.69 19.75
N ASN A 177 22.97 -26.54 20.83
CA ASN A 177 21.87 -27.41 21.18
C ASN A 177 20.52 -26.93 20.66
N ASN A 178 20.50 -25.92 19.78
CA ASN A 178 19.31 -25.27 19.25
C ASN A 178 18.40 -24.62 20.31
N TYR A 179 18.97 -24.05 21.34
CA TYR A 179 18.26 -23.23 22.31
C TYR A 179 18.66 -21.75 22.18
N LEU A 180 17.73 -20.85 22.53
CA LEU A 180 17.98 -19.42 22.58
C LEU A 180 19.16 -19.13 23.52
N LYS A 181 20.17 -18.39 23.03
CA LYS A 181 21.35 -18.01 23.81
C LYS A 181 20.99 -17.18 25.03
N SER A 182 21.71 -17.36 26.13
CA SER A 182 21.50 -16.64 27.38
C SER A 182 21.57 -15.11 27.24
N THR A 183 22.33 -14.62 26.27
CA THR A 183 22.50 -13.19 25.98
C THR A 183 21.19 -12.48 25.54
N TYR A 184 20.16 -13.22 25.18
CA TYR A 184 18.84 -12.67 24.86
C TYR A 184 17.92 -12.51 26.06
N PHE A 185 18.30 -13.00 27.24
CA PHE A 185 17.57 -12.86 28.50
C PHE A 185 18.17 -11.72 29.30
N VAL A 186 17.66 -10.51 29.12
CA VAL A 186 18.17 -9.31 29.82
C VAL A 186 17.39 -9.06 31.12
N ASN A 187 16.08 -9.17 31.06
CA ASN A 187 15.16 -8.90 32.19
C ASN A 187 14.34 -10.13 32.59
N SER A 188 14.30 -11.15 31.72
CA SER A 188 13.60 -12.41 32.00
C SER A 188 14.56 -13.45 32.60
N SER A 189 14.05 -14.32 33.48
CA SER A 189 14.84 -15.44 33.98
C SER A 189 15.23 -16.39 32.86
N PHE A 190 16.51 -16.80 32.84
CA PHE A 190 17.00 -17.74 31.84
C PHE A 190 16.23 -19.07 31.89
N ARG A 191 15.86 -19.59 30.71
CA ARG A 191 15.27 -20.90 30.51
C ARG A 191 15.57 -21.43 29.10
N LYS A 192 15.40 -22.71 28.93
CA LYS A 192 15.60 -23.37 27.63
C LYS A 192 14.38 -23.09 26.74
N ILE A 193 14.55 -22.24 25.71
CA ILE A 193 13.56 -21.98 24.67
C ILE A 193 14.12 -22.55 23.39
N SER A 194 13.43 -23.52 22.79
CA SER A 194 13.93 -24.18 21.57
C SER A 194 13.81 -23.27 20.35
N LYS A 195 14.74 -23.44 19.41
CA LYS A 195 14.74 -22.81 18.10
C LYS A 195 13.43 -23.04 17.38
N ASP A 196 12.94 -24.29 17.37
CA ASP A 196 11.72 -24.65 16.66
C ASP A 196 10.50 -23.90 17.21
N LEU A 197 10.40 -23.71 18.52
CA LEU A 197 9.32 -22.94 19.13
C LEU A 197 9.29 -21.50 18.58
N ILE A 198 10.44 -20.82 18.63
CA ILE A 198 10.54 -19.42 18.17
C ILE A 198 10.24 -19.32 16.68
N LEU A 199 10.84 -20.20 15.85
CA LEU A 199 10.63 -20.19 14.41
C LEU A 199 9.18 -20.50 14.04
N ASN A 200 8.53 -21.44 14.72
CA ASN A 200 7.13 -21.77 14.47
C ASN A 200 6.18 -20.62 14.83
N VAL A 201 6.44 -19.91 15.93
CA VAL A 201 5.67 -18.71 16.29
C VAL A 201 5.77 -17.64 15.21
N ILE A 202 6.99 -17.39 14.72
CA ILE A 202 7.23 -16.40 13.66
C ILE A 202 6.54 -16.82 12.36
N LYS A 203 6.72 -18.08 11.93
CA LYS A 203 6.11 -18.59 10.71
C LYS A 203 4.59 -18.52 10.77
N ALA A 204 3.98 -18.95 11.86
CA ALA A 204 2.53 -18.91 12.02
C ALA A 204 1.96 -17.49 11.81
N ARG A 205 2.64 -16.47 12.34
CA ARG A 205 2.20 -15.09 12.11
C ARG A 205 2.45 -14.61 10.68
N LEU A 206 3.57 -14.97 10.08
CA LEU A 206 3.85 -14.64 8.67
C LEU A 206 2.84 -15.30 7.73
N ASP A 207 2.51 -16.58 7.98
CA ASP A 207 1.50 -17.30 7.21
C ASP A 207 0.12 -16.63 7.31
N GLU A 208 -0.29 -16.21 8.52
CA GLU A 208 -1.54 -15.47 8.71
C GLU A 208 -1.55 -14.14 7.95
N ILE A 209 -0.43 -13.42 7.95
CA ILE A 209 -0.26 -12.18 7.17
C ILE A 209 -0.43 -12.48 5.67
N ILE A 210 0.25 -13.49 5.16
CA ILE A 210 0.23 -13.86 3.74
C ILE A 210 -1.16 -14.34 3.33
N ASP A 211 -1.80 -15.18 4.14
CA ASP A 211 -3.17 -15.64 3.89
C ASP A 211 -4.17 -14.47 3.85
N THR A 212 -4.00 -13.50 4.75
CA THR A 212 -4.83 -12.29 4.76
C THR A 212 -4.63 -11.49 3.48
N LEU A 213 -3.39 -11.27 3.03
CA LEU A 213 -3.08 -10.58 1.79
C LEU A 213 -3.64 -11.34 0.57
N ASN A 214 -3.47 -12.65 0.50
CA ASN A 214 -3.98 -13.48 -0.60
C ASN A 214 -5.50 -13.41 -0.73
N LYS A 215 -6.23 -13.47 0.40
CA LYS A 215 -7.69 -13.34 0.39
C LYS A 215 -8.14 -12.00 -0.21
N GLN A 216 -7.39 -10.92 0.04
CA GLN A 216 -7.70 -9.61 -0.50
C GLN A 216 -7.34 -9.46 -1.97
N LEU A 217 -6.37 -10.18 -2.46
CA LEU A 217 -6.02 -10.19 -3.88
C LEU A 217 -7.04 -10.95 -4.73
N ILE A 218 -7.73 -11.92 -4.15
CA ILE A 218 -8.76 -12.73 -4.83
C ILE A 218 -10.14 -12.04 -4.79
N ALA A 219 -10.48 -11.39 -3.67
CA ALA A 219 -11.82 -10.85 -3.40
C ALA A 219 -12.33 -9.81 -4.41
N PRO A 220 -11.51 -8.88 -4.94
CA PRO A 220 -11.96 -7.85 -5.88
C PRO A 220 -12.21 -8.35 -7.31
N GLY A 221 -12.06 -9.64 -7.60
CA GLY A 221 -12.21 -10.16 -8.96
C GLY A 221 -11.09 -9.75 -9.92
N PHE A 222 -10.01 -9.20 -9.39
CA PHE A 222 -8.83 -8.93 -10.20
C PHE A 222 -8.20 -10.25 -10.62
N ASN A 223 -8.29 -10.58 -11.90
CA ASN A 223 -7.45 -11.61 -12.47
C ASN A 223 -6.00 -11.11 -12.38
N LEU A 224 -5.29 -11.57 -11.35
CA LEU A 224 -3.85 -11.41 -11.26
C LEU A 224 -3.24 -12.17 -12.44
N THR A 225 -3.09 -11.48 -13.56
CA THR A 225 -2.51 -12.06 -14.76
C THR A 225 -1.05 -12.43 -14.51
N SER A 226 -0.57 -13.48 -15.14
CA SER A 226 0.85 -13.82 -15.15
C SER A 226 1.66 -12.59 -15.60
N GLY A 227 2.55 -12.09 -14.73
CA GLY A 227 3.37 -10.92 -15.02
C GLY A 227 3.18 -9.72 -14.09
N ILE A 228 2.22 -9.77 -13.16
CA ILE A 228 2.10 -8.74 -12.11
C ILE A 228 3.35 -8.74 -11.24
N SER A 229 3.92 -7.55 -11.03
CA SER A 229 5.03 -7.32 -10.12
C SER A 229 4.53 -7.19 -8.69
N PHE A 230 5.20 -7.87 -7.75
CA PHE A 230 4.98 -7.66 -6.32
C PHE A 230 6.12 -6.84 -5.74
N VAL A 231 5.77 -5.78 -5.02
CA VAL A 231 6.74 -4.88 -4.42
C VAL A 231 6.52 -4.85 -2.92
N LEU A 232 7.53 -5.31 -2.17
CA LEU A 232 7.54 -5.31 -0.72
C LEU A 232 8.34 -4.11 -0.20
N LYS A 233 7.68 -3.23 0.53
CA LYS A 233 8.30 -2.15 1.29
C LYS A 233 8.23 -2.44 2.78
N GLY A 234 9.20 -1.95 3.52
CA GLY A 234 9.22 -2.05 4.98
C GLY A 234 10.06 -3.22 5.49
N GLY A 235 9.93 -3.46 6.79
CA GLY A 235 10.73 -4.50 7.46
C GLY A 235 12.23 -4.21 7.44
N LEU A 236 12.65 -2.95 7.61
CA LEU A 236 14.05 -2.48 7.47
C LEU A 236 15.07 -3.34 8.23
N ASN A 237 14.68 -3.90 9.36
CA ASN A 237 15.54 -4.74 10.17
C ASN A 237 15.22 -6.25 10.05
N LEU A 238 14.38 -6.63 9.07
CA LEU A 238 13.99 -8.02 8.88
C LEU A 238 14.85 -8.65 7.78
N TYR A 239 15.98 -9.19 8.19
CA TYR A 239 16.96 -9.78 7.26
C TYR A 239 16.33 -10.96 6.48
N ASN A 240 16.36 -10.87 5.12
CA ASN A 240 15.82 -11.88 4.20
C ASN A 240 14.29 -12.13 4.28
N ILE A 241 13.50 -11.18 4.78
CA ILE A 241 12.03 -11.33 4.85
C ILE A 241 11.42 -11.58 3.47
N GLU A 242 11.95 -10.94 2.42
CA GLU A 242 11.51 -11.10 1.03
C GLU A 242 11.58 -12.56 0.57
N LYS A 243 12.56 -13.33 1.04
CA LYS A 243 12.68 -14.76 0.68
C LYS A 243 11.50 -15.58 1.18
N TYR A 244 10.94 -15.21 2.33
CA TYR A 244 9.72 -15.84 2.82
C TYR A 244 8.52 -15.52 1.93
N PHE A 245 8.34 -14.25 1.58
CA PHE A 245 7.25 -13.78 0.74
C PHE A 245 7.34 -14.33 -0.71
N ILE A 246 8.54 -14.47 -1.27
CA ILE A 246 8.76 -15.06 -2.62
C ILE A 246 8.16 -16.47 -2.74
N ASN A 247 8.18 -17.27 -1.67
CA ASN A 247 7.62 -18.63 -1.70
C ASN A 247 6.10 -18.63 -1.99
N PHE A 248 5.39 -17.52 -1.71
CA PHE A 248 3.95 -17.40 -1.87
C PHE A 248 3.56 -16.55 -3.08
N PHE A 249 4.25 -15.42 -3.28
CA PHE A 249 3.95 -14.45 -4.34
C PHE A 249 4.79 -14.65 -5.61
N GLY A 250 5.72 -15.59 -5.58
CA GLY A 250 6.55 -15.94 -6.73
C GLY A 250 7.80 -15.06 -6.89
N PRO A 251 8.65 -15.41 -7.88
CA PRO A 251 9.96 -14.77 -8.07
C PRO A 251 9.90 -13.32 -8.56
N ASN A 252 8.73 -12.85 -8.98
CA ASN A 252 8.52 -11.45 -9.40
C ASN A 252 8.36 -10.50 -8.21
N LEU A 253 8.45 -10.99 -6.97
CA LEU A 253 8.48 -10.14 -5.80
C LEU A 253 9.87 -9.53 -5.64
N LYS A 254 9.92 -8.20 -5.60
CA LYS A 254 11.11 -7.42 -5.23
C LYS A 254 10.91 -6.72 -3.91
N ARG A 255 11.94 -6.66 -3.08
CA ARG A 255 11.97 -5.80 -1.90
C ARG A 255 12.64 -4.48 -2.25
N ILE A 256 12.04 -3.39 -1.83
CA ILE A 256 12.68 -2.08 -1.94
C ILE A 256 13.59 -1.89 -0.73
N GLU A 257 14.88 -1.99 -0.98
CA GLU A 257 15.94 -1.61 -0.07
C GLU A 257 16.61 -0.36 -0.65
N LYS A 258 16.44 0.79 -0.02
CA LYS A 258 17.28 1.95 -0.35
C LYS A 258 18.69 1.67 0.20
N ASN A 259 19.66 1.51 -0.69
CA ASN A 259 21.05 1.18 -0.37
C ASN A 259 21.67 2.21 0.60
N ASN A 260 22.27 1.71 1.67
CA ASN A 260 22.92 2.46 2.78
C ASN A 260 24.26 3.08 2.33
N ILE A 261 24.30 4.02 1.39
CA ILE A 261 25.59 4.57 0.95
C ILE A 261 25.92 5.94 1.58
N GLU A 262 24.96 6.65 2.20
CA GLU A 262 25.24 7.92 2.87
C GLU A 262 24.37 8.14 4.10
N LYS A 263 24.97 8.71 5.17
CA LYS A 263 24.31 8.94 6.48
C LYS A 263 23.07 9.86 6.44
N ASP A 264 22.90 10.64 5.40
CA ASP A 264 21.75 11.55 5.24
C ASP A 264 20.47 10.85 4.68
N LYS A 265 20.57 9.59 4.24
CA LYS A 265 19.47 8.83 3.63
C LYS A 265 18.51 8.14 4.60
N ASP A 266 18.78 8.14 5.90
CA ASP A 266 17.82 7.64 6.90
C ASP A 266 16.58 8.55 6.99
N PHE A 267 16.72 9.83 6.66
CA PHE A 267 15.62 10.77 6.56
C PHE A 267 14.69 10.38 5.40
N GLU A 268 15.24 10.14 4.20
CA GLU A 268 14.45 9.76 3.02
C GLU A 268 13.64 8.48 3.22
N LYS A 269 14.19 7.46 3.89
CA LYS A 269 13.50 6.18 4.15
C LYS A 269 12.20 6.32 4.95
N ASN A 270 12.16 7.29 5.86
CA ASN A 270 11.00 7.54 6.70
C ASN A 270 9.95 8.44 6.00
N PHE A 271 10.35 9.13 4.94
CA PHE A 271 9.54 10.13 4.23
C PHE A 271 9.16 9.74 2.80
N ASP A 272 9.32 8.47 2.38
CA ASP A 272 8.93 8.01 1.03
C ASP A 272 7.52 8.44 0.63
N SER A 273 6.55 8.35 1.55
CA SER A 273 5.19 8.80 1.25
C SER A 273 5.07 10.31 1.08
N CYS A 274 5.94 11.09 1.73
CA CYS A 274 5.99 12.54 1.54
C CYS A 274 6.64 12.89 0.20
N LEU A 275 7.69 12.15 -0.20
CA LEU A 275 8.32 12.32 -1.51
C LEU A 275 7.34 12.00 -2.63
N GLY A 276 6.64 10.88 -2.56
CA GLY A 276 5.58 10.55 -3.50
C GLY A 276 4.44 11.58 -3.53
N ALA A 277 4.06 12.15 -2.38
CA ALA A 277 3.08 13.23 -2.34
C ALA A 277 3.58 14.50 -3.03
N ILE A 278 4.88 14.83 -2.90
CA ILE A 278 5.51 15.95 -3.60
C ILE A 278 5.49 15.71 -5.12
N GLU A 279 5.82 14.50 -5.58
CA GLU A 279 5.76 14.17 -7.01
C GLU A 279 4.32 14.27 -7.55
N ILE A 280 3.33 13.77 -6.82
CA ILE A 280 1.90 13.93 -7.17
C ILE A 280 1.54 15.42 -7.36
N ILE A 281 2.03 16.29 -6.48
CA ILE A 281 1.76 17.74 -6.56
C ILE A 281 2.49 18.37 -7.74
N LYS A 282 3.78 18.03 -7.95
CA LYS A 282 4.60 18.56 -9.06
C LYS A 282 4.06 18.17 -10.42
N ASP A 283 3.68 16.92 -10.57
CA ASP A 283 3.19 16.37 -11.84
C ASP A 283 1.76 16.79 -12.14
N GLY A 284 1.10 17.46 -11.18
CA GLY A 284 -0.25 17.98 -11.35
C GLY A 284 -1.25 16.86 -11.56
N TRP A 285 -1.14 15.77 -10.79
CA TRP A 285 -2.16 14.73 -10.74
C TRP A 285 -3.51 15.39 -10.58
N GLU A 286 -4.40 15.08 -11.52
CA GLU A 286 -5.60 15.87 -11.77
C GLU A 286 -6.48 16.04 -10.54
N THR A 287 -7.21 17.15 -10.54
CA THR A 287 -8.20 17.51 -9.53
C THR A 287 -9.21 16.42 -9.22
N GLU A 288 -9.46 15.50 -10.17
CA GLU A 288 -10.34 14.36 -9.97
C GLU A 288 -9.72 13.28 -9.09
N ALA A 289 -8.41 13.03 -9.22
CA ALA A 289 -7.73 12.07 -8.35
C ALA A 289 -7.57 12.59 -6.91
N ILE A 290 -7.55 13.92 -6.73
CA ILE A 290 -7.42 14.57 -5.43
C ILE A 290 -8.48 15.68 -5.30
N PRO A 291 -9.69 15.37 -4.80
CA PRO A 291 -10.74 16.35 -4.64
C PRO A 291 -10.30 17.53 -3.78
N GLU A 292 -10.62 18.74 -4.21
CA GLU A 292 -10.29 19.96 -3.47
C GLU A 292 -11.01 20.02 -2.13
N THR A 293 -10.29 20.48 -1.10
CA THR A 293 -10.87 20.73 0.21
C THR A 293 -11.24 22.20 0.41
N SER A 294 -10.74 23.11 -0.43
CA SER A 294 -10.84 24.58 -0.25
C SER A 294 -11.63 25.34 -1.31
N GLY A 295 -12.20 24.69 -2.31
CA GLY A 295 -13.06 25.35 -3.33
C GLY A 295 -12.34 26.28 -4.31
N LYS A 296 -11.01 26.23 -4.39
CA LYS A 296 -10.22 26.98 -5.39
C LYS A 296 -9.87 26.05 -6.56
N ALA A 297 -10.49 26.26 -7.71
CA ALA A 297 -10.14 25.55 -8.93
C ALA A 297 -8.72 25.89 -9.39
N ILE A 298 -7.85 24.90 -9.44
CA ILE A 298 -6.53 25.03 -10.08
C ILE A 298 -6.63 24.38 -11.44
N GLU A 299 -6.64 25.16 -12.51
CA GLU A 299 -6.45 24.66 -13.87
C GLU A 299 -5.01 24.16 -14.01
N LYS A 300 -4.79 22.86 -13.86
CA LYS A 300 -3.53 22.20 -14.18
C LYS A 300 -3.75 21.13 -15.23
N ILE A 301 -2.87 21.10 -16.21
CA ILE A 301 -2.82 20.07 -17.25
C ILE A 301 -2.51 18.73 -16.58
N GLY A 302 -3.38 17.74 -16.72
CA GLY A 302 -3.27 16.47 -16.02
C GLY A 302 -2.09 15.61 -16.45
N PHE A 303 -1.70 14.69 -15.58
CA PHE A 303 -0.63 13.73 -15.79
C PHE A 303 -0.84 12.90 -17.08
N PHE A 304 -2.08 12.48 -17.35
CA PHE A 304 -2.42 11.73 -18.56
C PHE A 304 -2.19 12.53 -19.85
N SER A 305 -2.44 13.84 -19.85
CA SER A 305 -2.19 14.66 -21.03
C SER A 305 -0.69 14.86 -21.29
N ARG A 306 0.18 14.73 -20.27
CA ARG A 306 1.64 14.77 -20.44
C ARG A 306 2.22 13.48 -21.01
N ILE A 307 1.66 12.32 -20.65
CA ILE A 307 2.15 11.02 -21.15
C ILE A 307 1.65 10.76 -22.58
N PHE A 308 0.43 11.20 -22.92
CA PHE A 308 -0.22 10.91 -24.19
C PHE A 308 -0.40 12.14 -25.11
N GLY A 309 -0.11 13.36 -24.64
CA GLY A 309 -0.35 14.62 -25.34
C GLY A 309 0.84 15.22 -26.09
N ALA A 310 1.92 14.48 -26.28
CA ALA A 310 3.07 14.93 -27.09
C ALA A 310 3.02 14.25 -28.47
N HIS A 311 2.09 14.68 -29.31
CA HIS A 311 2.22 14.66 -30.77
C HIS A 311 1.47 15.83 -31.35
#